data_607f5c569fca530f944f55c904aa2ddd
#
_entry.id   607f5c569fca530f944f55c904aa2ddd
#
_cell.length_a   1.000
_cell.length_b   1.000
_cell.length_c   1.000
_cell.angle_alpha   90.00
_cell.angle_beta   90.00
_cell.angle_gamma   90.00
#
_symmetry.space_group_name_H-M   'P 1'
#
loop_
_entity.id
_entity.type
_entity.pdbx_description
1 polymer ?
#
loop_
_entity_poly.entity_id
_entity_poly.type
_entity_poly.pdbx_seq_one_letter_code
_entity_poly.pdbx_strand_id
1 'polypeptide(L)'
;MIGNYLSPSLGIAWRYLHNLYTNPAIFLPSLLFPLFFLAAFAGGLSAVGDTPGFDYYDFTAFEFCFVLLQASALAGVFAGFSIASDFERGLGKRMMLAIGHRSSIVVGYAIGAAARLGLTWVVITGVALLGGMSISGSGLNLVGMYSLGLLVN
;
A
#
# COMPACT_ATOMS: atom_id res chain seq x y z
N MET A 1 4.68 23.70 -20.45
CA MET A 1 3.36 23.27 -19.91
C MET A 1 3.45 22.11 -18.93
N ILE A 2 4.32 21.12 -19.12
CA ILE A 2 4.46 19.95 -18.20
C ILE A 2 4.97 20.36 -16.81
N GLY A 3 5.91 21.31 -16.71
CA GLY A 3 6.46 21.78 -15.43
C GLY A 3 5.42 22.41 -14.48
N ASN A 4 4.42 23.10 -15.03
CA ASN A 4 3.34 23.70 -14.23
C ASN A 4 2.30 22.68 -13.72
N TYR A 5 2.34 21.44 -14.22
CA TYR A 5 1.43 20.36 -13.85
C TYR A 5 2.02 19.48 -12.75
N LEU A 6 3.30 19.16 -12.87
CA LEU A 6 4.00 18.24 -11.94
C LEU A 6 4.28 18.90 -10.59
N SER A 7 4.60 20.21 -10.56
CA SER A 7 4.92 20.91 -9.32
C SER A 7 3.80 20.85 -8.27
N PRO A 8 2.51 21.15 -8.59
CA PRO A 8 1.42 21.01 -7.64
C PRO A 8 1.17 19.54 -7.23
N SER A 9 1.26 18.61 -8.18
CA SER A 9 1.05 17.18 -7.91
C SER A 9 2.08 16.64 -6.93
N LEU A 10 3.37 16.96 -7.12
CA LEU A 10 4.44 16.58 -6.21
C LEU A 10 4.29 17.22 -4.82
N GLY A 11 3.86 18.48 -4.77
CA GLY A 11 3.58 19.17 -3.51
C GLY A 11 2.46 18.48 -2.71
N ILE A 12 1.40 18.03 -3.37
CA ILE A 12 0.29 17.30 -2.74
C ILE A 12 0.77 15.92 -2.28
N ALA A 13 1.52 15.19 -3.13
CA ALA A 13 2.08 13.89 -2.78
C ALA A 13 3.03 13.98 -1.57
N TRP A 14 3.91 14.98 -1.57
CA TRP A 14 4.80 15.24 -0.43
C TRP A 14 4.03 15.53 0.86
N ARG A 15 3.02 16.41 0.79
CA ARG A 15 2.16 16.70 1.94
C ARG A 15 1.45 15.46 2.46
N TYR A 16 0.92 14.63 1.54
CA TYR A 16 0.27 13.38 1.90
C TYR A 16 1.22 12.44 2.65
N LEU A 17 2.44 12.25 2.14
CA LEU A 17 3.46 11.44 2.78
C LEU A 17 3.95 12.04 4.10
N HIS A 18 4.14 13.36 4.15
CA HIS A 18 4.54 14.05 5.37
C HIS A 18 3.48 13.87 6.48
N ASN A 19 2.19 14.00 6.13
CA ASN A 19 1.10 13.76 7.08
C ASN A 19 1.07 12.31 7.58
N LEU A 20 1.50 11.36 6.76
CA LEU A 20 1.63 9.96 7.14
C LEU A 20 2.67 9.76 8.27
N TYR A 21 3.83 10.40 8.16
CA TYR A 21 4.89 10.33 9.17
C TYR A 21 4.58 11.12 10.44
N THR A 22 3.86 12.23 10.30
CA THR A 22 3.52 13.09 11.45
C THR A 22 2.30 12.59 12.24
N ASN A 23 1.48 11.74 11.65
CA ASN A 23 0.30 11.14 12.28
C ASN A 23 0.41 9.62 12.39
N PRO A 24 1.17 9.10 13.35
CA PRO A 24 1.34 7.65 13.51
C PRO A 24 0.04 6.90 13.78
N ALA A 25 -0.97 7.59 14.34
CA ALA A 25 -2.29 7.02 14.58
C ALA A 25 -3.01 6.53 13.30
N ILE A 26 -2.68 7.08 12.13
CA ILE A 26 -3.24 6.66 10.84
C ILE A 26 -2.33 5.62 10.18
N PHE A 27 -1.02 5.79 10.32
CA PHE A 27 -0.03 4.92 9.67
C PHE A 27 0.10 3.56 10.36
N LEU A 28 0.22 3.55 11.69
CA LEU A 28 0.44 2.33 12.47
C LEU A 28 -0.64 1.26 12.25
N PRO A 29 -1.95 1.55 12.35
CA PRO A 29 -2.97 0.54 12.11
C PRO A 29 -2.93 -0.03 10.69
N SER A 30 -2.65 0.80 9.69
CA SER A 30 -2.60 0.36 8.29
C SER A 30 -1.42 -0.57 7.98
N LEU A 31 -0.35 -0.48 8.77
CA LEU A 31 0.82 -1.34 8.65
C LEU A 31 0.74 -2.56 9.56
N LEU A 32 0.31 -2.36 10.81
CA LEU A 32 0.23 -3.43 11.81
C LEU A 32 -0.81 -4.48 11.45
N PHE A 33 -1.93 -4.08 10.86
CA PHE A 33 -2.99 -5.00 10.51
C PHE A 33 -2.54 -6.10 9.51
N PRO A 34 -1.96 -5.77 8.33
CA PRO A 34 -1.40 -6.79 7.45
C PRO A 34 -0.28 -7.61 8.06
N LEU A 35 0.60 -6.99 8.87
CA LEU A 35 1.67 -7.70 9.55
C LEU A 35 1.15 -8.68 10.60
N PHE A 36 0.10 -8.30 11.33
CA PHE A 36 -0.56 -9.20 12.27
C PHE A 36 -1.16 -10.41 11.55
N PHE A 37 -1.81 -10.20 10.41
CA PHE A 37 -2.34 -11.29 9.59
C PHE A 37 -1.22 -12.21 9.10
N LEU A 38 -0.14 -11.65 8.55
CA LEU A 38 1.00 -12.43 8.10
C LEU A 38 1.57 -13.28 9.25
N ALA A 39 1.78 -12.69 10.42
CA ALA A 39 2.33 -13.40 11.58
C ALA A 39 1.35 -14.47 12.13
N ALA A 40 0.06 -14.14 12.22
CA ALA A 40 -0.95 -15.04 12.75
C ALA A 40 -1.16 -16.25 11.83
N PHE A 41 -1.23 -16.06 10.53
CA PHE A 41 -1.48 -17.14 9.58
C PHE A 41 -0.20 -17.94 9.31
N ALA A 42 0.93 -17.29 9.04
CA ALA A 42 2.20 -17.98 8.84
C ALA A 42 2.63 -18.78 10.08
N GLY A 43 2.36 -18.27 11.29
CA GLY A 43 2.66 -18.97 12.53
C GLY A 43 1.57 -19.97 12.96
N GLY A 44 0.28 -19.57 12.86
CA GLY A 44 -0.83 -20.38 13.38
C GLY A 44 -1.34 -21.47 12.42
N LEU A 45 -1.20 -21.27 11.12
CA LEU A 45 -1.69 -22.18 10.08
C LEU A 45 -0.56 -22.88 9.30
N SER A 46 0.68 -22.79 9.75
CA SER A 46 1.82 -23.45 9.08
C SER A 46 1.60 -24.97 8.90
N ALA A 47 0.88 -25.63 9.84
CA ALA A 47 0.53 -27.03 9.73
C ALA A 47 -0.39 -27.36 8.53
N VAL A 48 -1.06 -26.36 7.93
CA VAL A 48 -1.85 -26.57 6.72
C VAL A 48 -0.95 -26.91 5.52
N GLY A 49 0.28 -26.41 5.51
CA GLY A 49 1.28 -26.75 4.49
C GLY A 49 1.62 -28.26 4.45
N ASP A 50 1.44 -28.96 5.56
CA ASP A 50 1.71 -30.41 5.68
C ASP A 50 0.48 -31.28 5.34
N THR A 51 -0.67 -30.66 4.97
CA THR A 51 -1.89 -31.43 4.69
C THR A 51 -1.88 -32.01 3.28
N PRO A 52 -2.37 -33.27 3.10
CA PRO A 52 -2.52 -33.87 1.77
C PRO A 52 -3.45 -32.99 0.89
N GLY A 53 -2.96 -32.56 -0.25
CA GLY A 53 -3.70 -31.70 -1.19
C GLY A 53 -3.27 -30.23 -1.19
N PHE A 54 -2.32 -29.85 -0.34
CA PHE A 54 -1.69 -28.53 -0.43
C PHE A 54 -0.48 -28.62 -1.38
N ASP A 55 -0.66 -28.24 -2.63
CA ASP A 55 0.33 -28.38 -3.70
C ASP A 55 1.35 -27.21 -3.81
N TYR A 56 1.36 -26.30 -2.84
CA TYR A 56 2.30 -25.17 -2.82
C TYR A 56 3.55 -25.51 -1.99
N TYR A 57 4.70 -25.10 -2.51
CA TYR A 57 6.00 -25.42 -1.92
C TYR A 57 6.25 -24.73 -0.56
N ASP A 58 5.63 -23.59 -0.32
CA ASP A 58 5.81 -22.77 0.89
C ASP A 58 4.48 -22.10 1.27
N PHE A 59 3.94 -22.47 2.41
CA PHE A 59 2.69 -21.88 2.94
C PHE A 59 2.84 -20.39 3.20
N THR A 60 3.99 -19.94 3.70
CA THR A 60 4.27 -18.52 3.95
C THR A 60 4.25 -17.69 2.66
N ALA A 61 4.78 -18.23 1.57
CA ALA A 61 4.74 -17.58 0.26
C ALA A 61 3.32 -17.49 -0.30
N PHE A 62 2.50 -18.51 -0.09
CA PHE A 62 1.07 -18.49 -0.45
C PHE A 62 0.32 -17.40 0.32
N GLU A 63 0.48 -17.38 1.64
CA GLU A 63 -0.15 -16.40 2.53
C GLU A 63 0.31 -14.97 2.23
N PHE A 64 1.58 -14.79 1.91
CA PHE A 64 2.15 -13.50 1.54
C PHE A 64 1.40 -12.84 0.38
N CYS A 65 1.00 -13.60 -0.64
CA CYS A 65 0.23 -13.07 -1.78
C CYS A 65 -1.11 -12.48 -1.31
N PHE A 66 -1.81 -13.17 -0.41
CA PHE A 66 -3.07 -12.71 0.16
C PHE A 66 -2.88 -11.44 0.99
N VAL A 67 -1.90 -11.44 1.89
CA VAL A 67 -1.61 -10.30 2.78
C VAL A 67 -1.17 -9.08 1.98
N LEU A 68 -0.41 -9.25 0.90
CA LEU A 68 0.03 -8.16 0.04
C LEU A 68 -1.16 -7.50 -0.68
N LEU A 69 -2.08 -8.28 -1.23
CA LEU A 69 -3.29 -7.77 -1.88
C LEU A 69 -4.22 -7.09 -0.86
N GLN A 70 -4.39 -7.67 0.32
CA GLN A 70 -5.15 -7.07 1.41
C GLN A 70 -4.55 -5.74 1.86
N ALA A 71 -3.23 -5.67 2.03
CA ALA A 71 -2.52 -4.45 2.38
C ALA A 71 -2.69 -3.36 1.30
N SER A 72 -2.69 -3.76 0.03
CA SER A 72 -2.92 -2.86 -1.10
C SER A 72 -4.33 -2.27 -1.07
N ALA A 73 -5.35 -3.09 -0.86
CA ALA A 73 -6.74 -2.65 -0.73
C ALA A 73 -6.93 -1.69 0.45
N LEU A 74 -6.34 -2.01 1.61
CA LEU A 74 -6.38 -1.14 2.79
C LEU A 74 -5.66 0.20 2.55
N ALA A 75 -4.55 0.20 1.84
CA ALA A 75 -3.83 1.42 1.50
C ALA A 75 -4.72 2.37 0.67
N GLY A 76 -5.48 1.84 -0.29
CA GLY A 76 -6.46 2.60 -1.08
C GLY A 76 -7.59 3.18 -0.22
N VAL A 77 -8.15 2.37 0.69
CA VAL A 77 -9.19 2.84 1.63
C VAL A 77 -8.68 3.99 2.49
N PHE A 78 -7.49 3.88 3.06
CA PHE A 78 -6.89 4.95 3.87
C PHE A 78 -6.54 6.19 3.03
N ALA A 79 -6.17 6.03 1.76
CA ALA A 79 -6.00 7.16 0.85
C ALA A 79 -7.32 7.90 0.63
N GLY A 80 -8.41 7.16 0.41
CA GLY A 80 -9.77 7.71 0.31
C GLY A 80 -10.19 8.49 1.56
N PHE A 81 -9.97 7.96 2.75
CA PHE A 81 -10.22 8.68 4.01
C PHE A 81 -9.39 9.95 4.15
N SER A 82 -8.14 9.94 3.73
CA SER A 82 -7.28 11.13 3.77
C SER A 82 -7.81 12.22 2.85
N ILE A 83 -8.24 11.86 1.64
CA ILE A 83 -8.86 12.78 0.68
C ILE A 83 -10.15 13.36 1.27
N ALA A 84 -11.04 12.52 1.77
CA ALA A 84 -12.31 12.95 2.36
C ALA A 84 -12.08 13.94 3.51
N SER A 85 -11.17 13.64 4.43
CA SER A 85 -10.80 14.51 5.56
C SER A 85 -10.25 15.86 5.10
N ASP A 86 -9.45 15.91 4.05
CA ASP A 86 -8.94 17.16 3.49
C ASP A 86 -10.06 18.02 2.89
N PHE A 87 -11.05 17.39 2.26
CA PHE A 87 -12.23 18.11 1.75
C PHE A 87 -13.14 18.62 2.87
N GLU A 88 -13.39 17.83 3.89
CA GLU A 88 -14.19 18.22 5.07
C GLU A 88 -13.56 19.40 5.82
N ARG A 89 -12.25 19.42 5.97
CA ARG A 89 -11.49 20.51 6.59
C ARG A 89 -11.39 21.77 5.71
N GLY A 90 -11.99 21.76 4.53
CA GLY A 90 -11.99 22.88 3.59
C GLY A 90 -10.68 23.06 2.81
N LEU A 91 -9.69 22.21 3.03
CA LEU A 91 -8.42 22.26 2.30
C LEU A 91 -8.62 21.92 0.83
N GLY A 92 -9.47 20.96 0.50
CA GLY A 92 -9.82 20.60 -0.87
C GLY A 92 -10.35 21.80 -1.67
N LYS A 93 -11.23 22.63 -1.06
CA LYS A 93 -11.73 23.85 -1.69
C LYS A 93 -10.61 24.86 -1.96
N ARG A 94 -9.71 25.06 -1.02
CA ARG A 94 -8.55 25.97 -1.17
C ARG A 94 -7.62 25.49 -2.28
N MET A 95 -7.34 24.19 -2.36
CA MET A 95 -6.53 23.60 -3.42
C MET A 95 -7.19 23.78 -4.80
N MET A 96 -8.51 23.59 -4.92
CA MET A 96 -9.24 23.78 -6.18
C MET A 96 -9.24 25.23 -6.66
N LEU A 97 -9.15 26.19 -5.75
CA LEU A 97 -9.05 27.62 -6.10
C LEU A 97 -7.62 28.04 -6.44
N ALA A 98 -6.62 27.43 -5.83
CA ALA A 98 -5.21 27.78 -6.00
C ALA A 98 -4.55 27.10 -7.21
N ILE A 99 -5.06 25.91 -7.61
CA ILE A 99 -4.45 25.08 -8.66
C ILE A 99 -5.26 25.23 -9.94
N GLY A 100 -4.62 25.72 -11.01
CA GLY A 100 -5.26 25.94 -12.30
C GLY A 100 -5.74 24.65 -12.99
N HIS A 101 -5.14 23.50 -12.68
CA HIS A 101 -5.50 22.20 -13.24
C HIS A 101 -5.97 21.25 -12.15
N ARG A 102 -7.27 21.02 -12.06
CA ARG A 102 -7.89 20.17 -11.03
C ARG A 102 -7.39 18.72 -11.04
N SER A 103 -7.03 18.20 -12.21
CA SER A 103 -6.45 16.86 -12.36
C SER A 103 -5.10 16.70 -11.65
N SER A 104 -4.33 17.80 -11.45
CA SER A 104 -3.08 17.75 -10.68
C SER A 104 -3.31 17.35 -9.21
N ILE A 105 -4.49 17.65 -8.66
CA ILE A 105 -4.86 17.26 -7.30
C ILE A 105 -5.01 15.74 -7.23
N VAL A 106 -5.76 15.15 -8.16
CA VAL A 106 -5.98 13.71 -8.22
C VAL A 106 -4.66 12.96 -8.43
N VAL A 107 -3.85 13.42 -9.38
CA VAL A 107 -2.53 12.85 -9.66
C VAL A 107 -1.61 12.94 -8.43
N GLY A 108 -1.66 14.05 -7.70
CA GLY A 108 -0.87 14.21 -6.47
C GLY A 108 -1.24 13.20 -5.39
N TYR A 109 -2.53 12.97 -5.16
CA TYR A 109 -2.99 11.94 -4.22
C TYR A 109 -2.65 10.52 -4.71
N ALA A 110 -2.80 10.25 -6.01
CA ALA A 110 -2.45 8.94 -6.58
C ALA A 110 -0.95 8.63 -6.41
N ILE A 111 -0.08 9.59 -6.67
CA ILE A 111 1.37 9.44 -6.44
C ILE A 111 1.66 9.21 -4.95
N GLY A 112 1.03 9.97 -4.07
CA GLY A 112 1.19 9.80 -2.62
C GLY A 112 0.71 8.44 -2.13
N ALA A 113 -0.45 7.96 -2.60
CA ALA A 113 -0.99 6.65 -2.29
C ALA A 113 -0.07 5.52 -2.79
N ALA A 114 0.40 5.60 -4.03
CA ALA A 114 1.34 4.63 -4.60
C ALA A 114 2.68 4.59 -3.83
N ALA A 115 3.22 5.74 -3.45
CA ALA A 115 4.44 5.80 -2.65
C ALA A 115 4.25 5.20 -1.25
N ARG A 116 3.11 5.46 -0.59
CA ARG A 116 2.73 4.82 0.67
C ARG A 116 2.64 3.31 0.53
N LEU A 117 1.96 2.84 -0.52
CA LEU A 117 1.83 1.43 -0.82
C LEU A 117 3.19 0.77 -1.00
N GLY A 118 4.11 1.41 -1.75
CA GLY A 118 5.48 0.93 -1.93
C GLY A 118 6.22 0.76 -0.60
N LEU A 119 6.08 1.71 0.34
CA LEU A 119 6.63 1.58 1.69
C LEU A 119 6.05 0.39 2.44
N THR A 120 4.73 0.21 2.38
CA THR A 120 4.03 -0.93 3.01
C THR A 120 4.53 -2.25 2.44
N TRP A 121 4.69 -2.36 1.12
CA TRP A 121 5.22 -3.56 0.46
C TRP A 121 6.65 -3.89 0.89
N VAL A 122 7.52 -2.88 0.99
CA VAL A 122 8.90 -3.08 1.45
C VAL A 122 8.91 -3.68 2.86
N VAL A 123 8.08 -3.15 3.76
CA VAL A 123 8.01 -3.65 5.14
C VAL A 123 7.45 -5.06 5.20
N ILE A 124 6.31 -5.33 4.52
CA ILE A 124 5.68 -6.66 4.54
C ILE A 124 6.58 -7.70 3.90
N THR A 125 7.21 -7.38 2.76
CA THR A 125 8.16 -8.27 2.08
C THR A 125 9.38 -8.53 2.96
N GLY A 126 9.92 -7.50 3.61
CA GLY A 126 11.05 -7.65 4.54
C GLY A 126 10.71 -8.58 5.71
N VAL A 127 9.53 -8.40 6.31
CA VAL A 127 9.08 -9.26 7.43
C VAL A 127 8.83 -10.70 6.95
N ALA A 128 8.22 -10.90 5.78
CA ALA A 128 7.99 -12.23 5.22
C ALA A 128 9.31 -12.97 4.94
N LEU A 129 10.31 -12.28 4.40
CA LEU A 129 11.65 -12.85 4.18
C LEU A 129 12.36 -13.22 5.48
N LEU A 130 12.26 -12.36 6.49
CA LEU A 130 12.78 -12.66 7.84
C LEU A 130 12.05 -13.82 8.50
N GLY A 131 10.77 -14.02 8.18
CA GLY A 131 9.95 -15.14 8.60
C GLY A 131 10.24 -16.47 7.87
N GLY A 132 11.22 -16.46 6.95
CA GLY A 132 11.64 -17.68 6.24
C GLY A 132 10.92 -17.93 4.91
N MET A 133 10.17 -16.94 4.37
CA MET A 133 9.54 -17.07 3.06
C MET A 133 10.59 -17.31 1.97
N SER A 134 10.39 -18.35 1.17
CA SER A 134 11.19 -18.64 0.00
C SER A 134 10.56 -18.03 -1.26
N ILE A 135 11.35 -17.26 -2.02
CA ILE A 135 10.91 -16.72 -3.31
C ILE A 135 11.15 -17.78 -4.37
N SER A 136 10.16 -18.65 -4.61
CA SER A 136 10.24 -19.72 -5.61
C SER A 136 9.69 -19.30 -6.98
N GLY A 137 9.14 -18.08 -7.09
CA GLY A 137 8.50 -17.57 -8.30
C GLY A 137 9.50 -16.94 -9.28
N SER A 138 9.15 -16.97 -10.58
CA SER A 138 9.82 -16.18 -11.61
C SER A 138 9.70 -14.67 -11.29
N GLY A 139 10.72 -13.89 -11.68
CA GLY A 139 10.67 -12.42 -11.55
C GLY A 139 9.42 -11.81 -12.21
N LEU A 140 8.91 -12.42 -13.26
CA LEU A 140 7.69 -11.99 -13.94
C LEU A 140 6.44 -12.17 -13.05
N ASN A 141 6.38 -13.24 -12.25
CA ASN A 141 5.30 -13.48 -11.30
C ASN A 141 5.30 -12.45 -10.19
N LEU A 142 6.47 -12.07 -9.69
CA LEU A 142 6.62 -11.00 -8.70
C LEU A 142 6.13 -9.66 -9.24
N VAL A 143 6.57 -9.27 -10.43
CA VAL A 143 6.10 -8.05 -11.10
C VAL A 143 4.58 -8.08 -11.29
N GLY A 144 4.03 -9.22 -11.72
CA GLY A 144 2.58 -9.41 -11.86
C GLY A 144 1.84 -9.19 -10.54
N MET A 145 2.31 -9.79 -9.47
CA MET A 145 1.71 -9.67 -8.13
C MET A 145 1.71 -8.22 -7.61
N TYR A 146 2.85 -7.53 -7.71
CA TYR A 146 2.94 -6.12 -7.29
C TYR A 146 2.12 -5.19 -8.20
N SER A 147 2.05 -5.47 -9.51
CA SER A 147 1.20 -4.69 -10.42
C SER A 147 -0.28 -4.86 -10.12
N LEU A 148 -0.73 -6.07 -9.79
CA LEU A 148 -2.10 -6.30 -9.31
C LEU A 148 -2.37 -5.54 -8.01
N GLY A 149 -1.45 -5.57 -7.06
CA GLY A 149 -1.56 -4.78 -5.84
C GLY A 149 -1.69 -3.28 -6.09
N LEU A 150 -0.95 -2.75 -7.07
CA LEU A 150 -1.05 -1.34 -7.46
C LEU A 150 -2.42 -1.01 -8.09
N LEU A 151 -2.99 -1.93 -8.86
CA LEU A 151 -4.32 -1.75 -9.47
C LEU A 151 -5.46 -1.78 -8.43
N VAL A 152 -5.27 -2.51 -7.34
CA VAL A 152 -6.26 -2.62 -6.26
C VAL A 152 -6.20 -1.41 -5.31
N ASN A 153 -5.07 -0.69 -5.26
CA ASN A 153 -4.88 0.49 -4.43
C ASN A 153 -5.57 1.72 -5.02
#